data_805bf8c4d04eae34a6fc0aef564b4be9
#
_entry.id   805bf8c4d04eae34a6fc0aef564b4be9
#
_cell.length_a   1.000
_cell.length_b   1.000
_cell.length_c   1.000
_cell.angle_alpha   90.00
_cell.angle_beta   90.00
_cell.angle_gamma   90.00
#
_symmetry.space_group_name_H-M   'P 1'
#
loop_
_entity.id
_entity.type
_entity.pdbx_description
1 polymer ?
#
loop_
_entity_poly.entity_id
_entity_poly.type
_entity_poly.pdbx_seq_one_letter_code
_entity_poly.pdbx_strand_id
1 'polypeptide(L)'
;MKKWIAGAACALASWHALALQPYVNGGKLAAADLAGAVAMVEQKLSGAGLTVLGVHMAKGLPKQATVVVSDAGMADAIKGIGGSAVVGLPIRVGVKADGSVSYANLEYWQRAYLRKDYGKAEPAVKAAAVKLEQALGGGPAFGGDVKTEDLANYRYMFGMERFDSGNSLLKEYANFDDAVKAVRDNLAKGVKATSKVYEVVVPERKIAVFGVAMNDPEYGEGWWVNKIGADHVAALPWEVFVVNGKVHALYGRYRTALAWPSLGMGQFMGISIHPDRTREMLEAVAGVQ
;
A
#
# COMPACT_ATOMS: atom_id res chain seq x y z
N MET A 1 -3.90 -60.29 37.69
CA MET A 1 -4.61 -59.53 36.58
C MET A 1 -4.33 -58.07 36.74
N LYS A 2 -3.37 -57.55 35.96
CA LYS A 2 -2.99 -56.11 35.93
C LYS A 2 -3.69 -55.45 34.76
N LYS A 3 -4.60 -54.50 35.04
CA LYS A 3 -5.30 -53.70 34.05
C LYS A 3 -4.40 -52.51 33.66
N TRP A 4 -3.99 -52.44 32.42
CA TRP A 4 -3.32 -51.29 31.82
C TRP A 4 -4.40 -50.27 31.37
N ILE A 5 -4.40 -49.10 31.95
CA ILE A 5 -5.19 -47.96 31.49
C ILE A 5 -4.31 -47.17 30.51
N ALA A 6 -4.62 -47.25 29.21
CA ALA A 6 -4.00 -46.42 28.20
C ALA A 6 -4.66 -45.04 28.22
N GLY A 7 -3.93 -44.06 28.75
CA GLY A 7 -4.34 -42.66 28.68
C GLY A 7 -4.09 -42.09 27.27
N ALA A 8 -5.16 -41.81 26.55
CA ALA A 8 -5.07 -41.05 25.29
C ALA A 8 -4.78 -39.59 25.60
N ALA A 9 -3.55 -39.14 25.37
CA ALA A 9 -3.20 -37.71 25.37
C ALA A 9 -3.75 -37.08 24.11
N CYS A 10 -4.86 -36.35 24.21
CA CYS A 10 -5.32 -35.44 23.17
C CYS A 10 -4.34 -34.27 23.08
N ALA A 11 -3.44 -34.28 22.09
CA ALA A 11 -2.67 -33.13 21.72
C ALA A 11 -3.63 -32.07 21.11
N LEU A 12 -4.01 -31.11 21.93
CA LEU A 12 -4.66 -29.87 21.43
C LEU A 12 -3.64 -29.14 20.57
N ALA A 13 -3.70 -29.35 19.25
CA ALA A 13 -3.00 -28.50 18.29
C ALA A 13 -3.60 -27.10 18.43
N SER A 14 -2.90 -26.24 19.16
CA SER A 14 -3.22 -24.81 19.21
C SER A 14 -3.03 -24.26 17.80
N TRP A 15 -4.12 -24.04 17.09
CA TRP A 15 -4.10 -23.29 15.84
C TRP A 15 -3.76 -21.85 16.22
N HIS A 16 -2.49 -21.51 16.18
CA HIS A 16 -2.08 -20.13 16.24
C HIS A 16 -2.57 -19.50 14.94
N ALA A 17 -3.57 -18.63 15.04
CA ALA A 17 -3.96 -17.79 13.92
C ALA A 17 -2.68 -17.07 13.45
N LEU A 18 -2.22 -17.36 12.22
CA LEU A 18 -1.06 -16.71 11.65
C LEU A 18 -1.39 -15.23 11.53
N ALA A 19 -0.59 -14.40 12.17
CA ALA A 19 -0.68 -12.95 12.01
C ALA A 19 0.35 -12.50 10.96
N LEU A 20 -0.02 -11.48 10.19
CA LEU A 20 0.84 -10.82 9.22
C LEU A 20 1.05 -9.37 9.64
N GLN A 21 2.22 -8.84 9.32
CA GLN A 21 2.57 -7.44 9.53
C GLN A 21 2.75 -6.75 8.18
N PRO A 22 2.46 -5.42 8.07
CA PRO A 22 2.39 -4.75 6.78
C PRO A 22 3.73 -4.57 6.06
N TYR A 23 4.85 -4.63 6.76
CA TYR A 23 6.17 -4.36 6.20
C TYR A 23 7.19 -5.41 6.59
N VAL A 24 8.26 -5.50 5.78
CA VAL A 24 9.44 -6.33 6.02
C VAL A 24 10.67 -5.43 6.01
N ASN A 25 11.55 -5.60 6.99
CA ASN A 25 12.86 -4.97 6.97
C ASN A 25 13.73 -5.63 5.90
N GLY A 26 14.34 -4.82 5.05
CA GLY A 26 15.40 -5.27 4.15
C GLY A 26 16.78 -5.13 4.77
N GLY A 27 17.79 -5.35 3.94
CA GLY A 27 19.18 -5.09 4.30
C GLY A 27 19.47 -3.59 4.41
N LYS A 28 20.66 -3.27 4.96
CA LYS A 28 21.17 -1.90 5.01
C LYS A 28 22.15 -1.66 3.86
N LEU A 29 21.96 -0.56 3.13
CA LEU A 29 22.80 -0.16 2.01
C LEU A 29 23.95 0.73 2.49
N ALA A 30 25.12 0.57 1.89
CA ALA A 30 26.26 1.46 2.10
C ALA A 30 26.12 2.69 1.18
N ALA A 31 25.18 3.58 1.50
CA ALA A 31 24.94 4.83 0.76
C ALA A 31 25.39 6.03 1.58
N ALA A 32 25.87 7.07 0.91
CA ALA A 32 26.32 8.31 1.56
C ALA A 32 25.15 9.23 1.92
N ASP A 33 24.08 9.17 1.15
CA ASP A 33 22.88 10.01 1.28
C ASP A 33 21.62 9.30 0.75
N LEU A 34 20.49 9.99 0.84
CA LEU A 34 19.22 9.46 0.38
C LEU A 34 19.18 9.22 -1.13
N ALA A 35 19.78 10.11 -1.94
CA ALA A 35 19.76 9.98 -3.39
C ALA A 35 20.55 8.74 -3.84
N GLY A 36 21.74 8.53 -3.25
CA GLY A 36 22.54 7.33 -3.47
C GLY A 36 21.82 6.06 -3.03
N ALA A 37 21.13 6.08 -1.87
CA ALA A 37 20.36 4.95 -1.39
C ALA A 37 19.20 4.61 -2.34
N VAL A 38 18.47 5.61 -2.83
CA VAL A 38 17.40 5.44 -3.83
C VAL A 38 17.94 4.83 -5.11
N ALA A 39 19.03 5.37 -5.67
CA ALA A 39 19.62 4.86 -6.91
C ALA A 39 20.06 3.39 -6.77
N MET A 40 20.66 3.02 -5.63
CA MET A 40 21.02 1.63 -5.34
C MET A 40 19.80 0.71 -5.26
N VAL A 41 18.71 1.17 -4.64
CA VAL A 41 17.45 0.40 -4.57
C VAL A 41 16.87 0.21 -5.96
N GLU A 42 16.78 1.27 -6.77
CA GLU A 42 16.27 1.19 -8.15
C GLU A 42 17.07 0.19 -8.98
N GLN A 43 18.42 0.23 -8.86
CA GLN A 43 19.31 -0.70 -9.57
C GLN A 43 19.07 -2.16 -9.14
N LYS A 44 18.96 -2.41 -7.83
CA LYS A 44 18.74 -3.76 -7.29
C LYS A 44 17.37 -4.32 -7.72
N LEU A 45 16.33 -3.51 -7.65
CA LEU A 45 14.97 -3.90 -8.04
C LEU A 45 14.88 -4.17 -9.55
N SER A 46 15.47 -3.31 -10.37
CA SER A 46 15.53 -3.52 -11.82
C SER A 46 16.34 -4.77 -12.18
N GLY A 47 17.45 -5.02 -11.49
CA GLY A 47 18.27 -6.23 -11.64
C GLY A 47 17.53 -7.52 -11.26
N ALA A 48 16.54 -7.44 -10.37
CA ALA A 48 15.66 -8.55 -10.00
C ALA A 48 14.44 -8.70 -10.94
N GLY A 49 14.37 -7.92 -12.03
CA GLY A 49 13.29 -7.98 -13.02
C GLY A 49 12.00 -7.27 -12.57
N LEU A 50 12.11 -6.31 -11.65
CA LEU A 50 11.01 -5.43 -11.26
C LEU A 50 11.11 -4.13 -12.07
N THR A 51 9.96 -3.58 -12.47
CA THR A 51 9.91 -2.32 -13.24
C THR A 51 9.69 -1.16 -12.29
N VAL A 52 10.60 -0.17 -12.28
CA VAL A 52 10.43 1.06 -11.52
C VAL A 52 9.33 1.92 -12.16
N LEU A 53 8.34 2.29 -11.37
CA LEU A 53 7.20 3.13 -11.77
C LEU A 53 7.44 4.60 -11.40
N GLY A 54 8.12 4.87 -10.29
CA GLY A 54 8.43 6.20 -9.83
C GLY A 54 9.06 6.21 -8.44
N VAL A 55 9.53 7.39 -8.04
CA VAL A 55 10.10 7.66 -6.73
C VAL A 55 9.29 8.75 -6.05
N HIS A 56 8.93 8.53 -4.81
CA HIS A 56 8.19 9.48 -3.99
C HIS A 56 9.05 9.98 -2.84
N MET A 57 9.24 11.29 -2.77
CA MET A 57 9.85 12.00 -1.65
C MET A 57 8.81 12.93 -1.05
N ALA A 58 8.15 12.47 0.01
CA ALA A 58 7.08 13.23 0.64
C ALA A 58 7.61 14.55 1.23
N LYS A 59 6.97 15.66 0.90
CA LYS A 59 7.30 16.97 1.45
C LYS A 59 7.13 16.94 2.97
N GLY A 60 8.16 17.40 3.70
CA GLY A 60 8.19 17.32 5.17
C GLY A 60 8.78 16.02 5.74
N LEU A 61 9.24 15.10 4.88
CA LEU A 61 9.94 13.86 5.26
C LEU A 61 11.30 13.75 4.53
N PRO A 62 12.25 14.68 4.75
CA PRO A 62 13.44 14.84 3.90
C PRO A 62 14.46 13.71 4.01
N LYS A 63 14.33 12.81 5.00
CA LYS A 63 15.27 11.72 5.24
C LYS A 63 14.80 10.38 4.71
N GLN A 64 13.73 10.36 3.91
CA GLN A 64 13.17 9.12 3.39
C GLN A 64 12.51 9.30 2.01
N ALA A 65 12.48 8.21 1.27
CA ALA A 65 11.84 8.12 -0.03
C ALA A 65 11.14 6.75 -0.17
N THR A 66 10.20 6.67 -1.08
CA THR A 66 9.60 5.39 -1.49
C THR A 66 9.87 5.16 -2.97
N VAL A 67 10.52 4.07 -3.31
CA VAL A 67 10.61 3.58 -4.68
C VAL A 67 9.39 2.70 -4.94
N VAL A 68 8.64 3.02 -5.99
CA VAL A 68 7.46 2.25 -6.38
C VAL A 68 7.78 1.42 -7.61
N VAL A 69 7.50 0.12 -7.54
CA VAL A 69 7.79 -0.80 -8.64
C VAL A 69 6.57 -1.66 -8.97
N SER A 70 6.63 -2.37 -10.08
CA SER A 70 5.70 -3.45 -10.43
C SER A 70 6.45 -4.73 -10.76
N ASP A 71 5.81 -5.87 -10.49
CA ASP A 71 6.22 -7.19 -10.99
C ASP A 71 5.28 -7.61 -12.12
N ALA A 72 5.83 -8.05 -13.24
CA ALA A 72 5.03 -8.39 -14.43
C ALA A 72 4.04 -9.55 -14.15
N GLY A 73 4.49 -10.62 -13.49
CA GLY A 73 3.63 -11.77 -13.18
C GLY A 73 2.51 -11.43 -12.21
N MET A 74 2.81 -10.64 -11.17
CA MET A 74 1.81 -10.14 -10.22
C MET A 74 0.84 -9.17 -10.91
N ALA A 75 1.35 -8.27 -11.75
CA ALA A 75 0.52 -7.34 -12.51
C ALA A 75 -0.46 -8.07 -13.43
N ASP A 76 -0.02 -9.11 -14.14
CA ASP A 76 -0.89 -9.89 -15.03
C ASP A 76 -1.99 -10.63 -14.26
N ALA A 77 -1.67 -11.20 -13.10
CA ALA A 77 -2.66 -11.83 -12.23
C ALA A 77 -3.71 -10.80 -11.74
N ILE A 78 -3.27 -9.60 -11.30
CA ILE A 78 -4.15 -8.53 -10.83
C ILE A 78 -5.02 -7.97 -11.98
N LYS A 79 -4.45 -7.76 -13.17
CA LYS A 79 -5.19 -7.36 -14.36
C LYS A 79 -6.24 -8.43 -14.74
N GLY A 80 -5.91 -9.73 -14.57
CA GLY A 80 -6.84 -10.83 -14.75
C GLY A 80 -8.07 -10.76 -13.82
N ILE A 81 -7.89 -10.34 -12.57
CA ILE A 81 -8.96 -10.08 -11.61
C ILE A 81 -9.76 -8.84 -12.03
N GLY A 82 -9.07 -7.75 -12.36
CA GLY A 82 -9.68 -6.50 -12.81
C GLY A 82 -10.34 -5.69 -11.71
N GLY A 83 -11.09 -4.65 -12.11
CA GLY A 83 -11.82 -3.78 -11.18
C GLY A 83 -10.90 -3.11 -10.15
N SER A 84 -11.37 -3.01 -8.91
CA SER A 84 -10.63 -2.35 -7.82
C SER A 84 -9.36 -3.08 -7.39
N ALA A 85 -9.10 -4.31 -7.87
CA ALA A 85 -7.84 -5.01 -7.65
C ALA A 85 -6.62 -4.22 -8.17
N VAL A 86 -6.84 -3.29 -9.12
CA VAL A 86 -5.80 -2.42 -9.70
C VAL A 86 -4.99 -1.67 -8.65
N VAL A 87 -5.56 -1.35 -7.48
CA VAL A 87 -4.85 -0.69 -6.38
C VAL A 87 -3.69 -1.54 -5.83
N GLY A 88 -3.70 -2.85 -6.06
CA GLY A 88 -2.64 -3.77 -5.68
C GLY A 88 -1.47 -3.87 -6.67
N LEU A 89 -1.54 -3.22 -7.85
CA LEU A 89 -0.46 -3.28 -8.85
C LEU A 89 0.88 -2.71 -8.35
N PRO A 90 0.93 -1.54 -7.69
CA PRO A 90 2.18 -0.96 -7.23
C PRO A 90 2.71 -1.67 -5.98
N ILE A 91 4.01 -1.90 -5.96
CA ILE A 91 4.76 -2.40 -4.82
C ILE A 91 5.61 -1.25 -4.27
N ARG A 92 5.58 -1.01 -2.98
CA ARG A 92 6.28 0.11 -2.34
C ARG A 92 7.49 -0.38 -1.56
N VAL A 93 8.62 0.28 -1.78
CA VAL A 93 9.90 0.05 -1.11
C VAL A 93 10.36 1.33 -0.44
N GLY A 94 10.40 1.35 0.88
CA GLY A 94 10.86 2.48 1.66
C GLY A 94 12.38 2.50 1.78
N VAL A 95 12.96 3.68 1.64
CA VAL A 95 14.40 3.93 1.70
C VAL A 95 14.66 5.09 2.66
N LYS A 96 15.59 4.95 3.59
CA LYS A 96 16.01 6.02 4.49
C LYS A 96 17.41 6.52 4.14
N ALA A 97 17.71 7.76 4.51
CA ALA A 97 19.01 8.40 4.28
C ALA A 97 20.20 7.68 4.95
N ASP A 98 19.93 6.89 6.00
CA ASP A 98 20.94 6.05 6.67
C ASP A 98 21.21 4.72 5.96
N GLY A 99 20.61 4.52 4.78
CA GLY A 99 20.70 3.30 3.98
C GLY A 99 19.74 2.18 4.40
N SER A 100 18.91 2.37 5.42
CA SER A 100 17.93 1.37 5.83
C SER A 100 16.84 1.23 4.76
N VAL A 101 16.47 -0.01 4.45
CA VAL A 101 15.45 -0.35 3.47
C VAL A 101 14.34 -1.14 4.15
N SER A 102 13.11 -0.90 3.75
CA SER A 102 11.94 -1.71 4.12
C SER A 102 11.00 -1.80 2.92
N TYR A 103 10.18 -2.83 2.86
CA TYR A 103 9.24 -2.99 1.75
C TYR A 103 7.89 -3.54 2.22
N ALA A 104 6.88 -3.31 1.42
CA ALA A 104 5.55 -3.82 1.67
C ALA A 104 5.56 -5.36 1.74
N ASN A 105 5.01 -5.94 2.81
CA ASN A 105 4.74 -7.36 2.89
C ASN A 105 3.62 -7.70 1.89
N LEU A 106 3.98 -8.27 0.75
CA LEU A 106 3.03 -8.47 -0.34
C LEU A 106 1.86 -9.35 0.06
N GLU A 107 2.06 -10.38 0.87
CA GLU A 107 0.96 -11.22 1.33
C GLU A 107 -0.06 -10.41 2.13
N TYR A 108 0.39 -9.58 3.07
CA TYR A 108 -0.48 -8.70 3.87
C TYR A 108 -1.31 -7.76 2.98
N TRP A 109 -0.64 -7.00 2.11
CA TRP A 109 -1.30 -5.98 1.30
C TRP A 109 -2.21 -6.58 0.24
N GLN A 110 -1.80 -7.67 -0.42
CA GLN A 110 -2.60 -8.29 -1.45
C GLN A 110 -3.82 -9.04 -0.89
N ARG A 111 -3.73 -9.62 0.30
CA ARG A 111 -4.92 -10.18 1.00
C ARG A 111 -5.95 -9.09 1.27
N ALA A 112 -5.52 -7.91 1.72
CA ALA A 112 -6.40 -6.79 1.99
C ALA A 112 -6.99 -6.16 0.72
N TYR A 113 -6.23 -6.09 -0.37
CA TYR A 113 -6.65 -5.45 -1.61
C TYR A 113 -7.43 -6.39 -2.55
N LEU A 114 -6.99 -7.62 -2.70
CA LEU A 114 -7.65 -8.61 -3.55
C LEU A 114 -8.78 -9.35 -2.82
N ARG A 115 -8.76 -9.36 -1.50
CA ARG A 115 -9.81 -9.94 -0.65
C ARG A 115 -10.09 -11.41 -1.01
N LYS A 116 -11.36 -11.76 -1.32
CA LYS A 116 -11.75 -13.12 -1.73
C LYS A 116 -11.04 -13.63 -3.00
N ASP A 117 -10.52 -12.71 -3.81
CA ASP A 117 -9.83 -13.05 -5.06
C ASP A 117 -8.31 -13.26 -4.88
N TYR A 118 -7.77 -13.11 -3.66
CA TYR A 118 -6.35 -13.28 -3.37
C TYR A 118 -5.78 -14.62 -3.89
N GLY A 119 -6.51 -15.71 -3.73
CA GLY A 119 -6.09 -17.03 -4.19
C GLY A 119 -5.79 -17.12 -5.70
N LYS A 120 -6.41 -16.25 -6.51
CA LYS A 120 -6.14 -16.18 -7.96
C LYS A 120 -4.77 -15.59 -8.28
N ALA A 121 -4.23 -14.73 -7.40
CA ALA A 121 -2.94 -14.06 -7.57
C ALA A 121 -1.85 -14.62 -6.62
N GLU A 122 -2.19 -15.46 -5.67
CA GLU A 122 -1.28 -15.93 -4.62
C GLU A 122 0.07 -16.46 -5.14
N PRO A 123 0.14 -17.33 -6.19
CA PRO A 123 1.42 -17.80 -6.69
C PRO A 123 2.30 -16.66 -7.23
N ALA A 124 1.72 -15.70 -7.94
CA ALA A 124 2.43 -14.55 -8.49
C ALA A 124 2.87 -13.57 -7.39
N VAL A 125 2.05 -13.35 -6.36
CA VAL A 125 2.37 -12.55 -5.18
C VAL A 125 3.58 -13.15 -4.44
N LYS A 126 3.59 -14.47 -4.23
CA LYS A 126 4.72 -15.17 -3.59
C LYS A 126 5.99 -15.07 -4.43
N ALA A 127 5.88 -15.22 -5.74
CA ALA A 127 7.03 -15.08 -6.64
C ALA A 127 7.62 -13.65 -6.60
N ALA A 128 6.78 -12.62 -6.60
CA ALA A 128 7.21 -11.23 -6.47
C ALA A 128 7.86 -10.96 -5.10
N ALA A 129 7.34 -11.54 -4.01
CA ALA A 129 7.92 -11.42 -2.67
C ALA A 129 9.34 -12.02 -2.61
N VAL A 130 9.57 -13.17 -3.24
CA VAL A 130 10.90 -13.77 -3.34
C VAL A 130 11.88 -12.86 -4.08
N LYS A 131 11.46 -12.20 -5.16
CA LYS A 131 12.32 -11.23 -5.88
C LYS A 131 12.69 -10.03 -5.01
N LEU A 132 11.75 -9.50 -4.22
CA LEU A 132 12.03 -8.42 -3.27
C LEU A 132 13.05 -8.84 -2.22
N GLU A 133 12.87 -10.01 -1.63
CA GLU A 133 13.78 -10.57 -0.63
C GLU A 133 15.19 -10.81 -1.21
N GLN A 134 15.28 -11.35 -2.41
CA GLN A 134 16.58 -11.55 -3.09
C GLN A 134 17.27 -10.23 -3.43
N ALA A 135 16.52 -9.21 -3.84
CA ALA A 135 17.08 -7.90 -4.19
C ALA A 135 17.50 -7.08 -2.96
N LEU A 136 16.68 -7.10 -1.91
CA LEU A 136 16.77 -6.16 -0.80
C LEU A 136 17.16 -6.81 0.53
N GLY A 137 17.21 -8.14 0.60
CA GLY A 137 17.35 -8.90 1.83
C GLY A 137 16.03 -9.11 2.57
N GLY A 138 15.98 -10.17 3.38
CA GLY A 138 14.83 -10.52 4.22
C GLY A 138 15.19 -10.36 5.69
N GLY A 139 14.41 -9.58 6.41
CA GLY A 139 14.52 -9.36 7.85
C GLY A 139 13.18 -9.54 8.55
N PRO A 140 13.09 -9.18 9.83
CA PRO A 140 11.83 -9.32 10.57
C PRO A 140 10.74 -8.41 9.99
N ALA A 141 9.51 -8.91 9.96
CA ALA A 141 8.35 -8.11 9.65
C ALA A 141 8.06 -7.12 10.79
N PHE A 142 7.36 -6.02 10.50
CA PHE A 142 7.01 -4.99 11.48
C PHE A 142 5.77 -4.21 11.08
N GLY A 143 5.28 -3.37 11.99
CA GLY A 143 4.20 -2.42 11.77
C GLY A 143 2.89 -2.75 12.50
N GLY A 144 2.83 -3.89 13.19
CA GLY A 144 1.69 -4.36 13.95
C GLY A 144 1.01 -5.57 13.33
N ASP A 145 0.49 -6.43 14.19
CA ASP A 145 -0.07 -7.72 13.83
C ASP A 145 -1.53 -7.60 13.40
N VAL A 146 -1.87 -8.22 12.28
CA VAL A 146 -3.26 -8.45 11.84
C VAL A 146 -3.42 -9.93 11.53
N LYS A 147 -4.49 -10.55 12.05
CA LYS A 147 -4.78 -11.93 11.72
C LYS A 147 -4.98 -12.09 10.21
N THR A 148 -4.36 -13.10 9.63
CA THR A 148 -4.40 -13.36 8.18
C THR A 148 -5.83 -13.48 7.65
N GLU A 149 -6.72 -14.11 8.41
CA GLU A 149 -8.12 -14.29 8.09
C GLU A 149 -8.94 -12.99 8.06
N ASP A 150 -8.51 -11.98 8.85
CA ASP A 150 -9.21 -10.69 8.94
C ASP A 150 -8.88 -9.76 7.78
N LEU A 151 -7.75 -9.95 7.08
CA LEU A 151 -7.27 -9.03 6.05
C LEU A 151 -8.25 -8.85 4.89
N ALA A 152 -8.91 -9.92 4.45
CA ALA A 152 -9.88 -9.84 3.36
C ALA A 152 -11.11 -8.97 3.67
N ASN A 153 -11.41 -8.80 4.96
CA ASN A 153 -12.52 -8.00 5.47
C ASN A 153 -12.05 -6.94 6.47
N TYR A 154 -10.79 -6.52 6.35
CA TYR A 154 -10.15 -5.63 7.29
C TYR A 154 -10.95 -4.36 7.56
N ARG A 155 -10.98 -3.97 8.82
CA ARG A 155 -11.45 -2.69 9.33
C ARG A 155 -10.79 -2.41 10.69
N TYR A 156 -10.59 -1.14 10.98
CA TYR A 156 -9.94 -0.73 12.24
C TYR A 156 -10.71 -1.20 13.49
N MET A 157 -12.04 -1.03 13.47
CA MET A 157 -12.94 -1.51 14.52
C MET A 157 -14.35 -1.71 13.96
N PHE A 158 -15.23 -2.33 14.75
CA PHE A 158 -16.61 -2.56 14.36
C PHE A 158 -17.30 -1.24 13.95
N GLY A 159 -18.04 -1.26 12.84
CA GLY A 159 -18.74 -0.09 12.30
C GLY A 159 -17.89 0.84 11.43
N MET A 160 -16.56 0.67 11.39
CA MET A 160 -15.67 1.49 10.54
C MET A 160 -15.64 1.00 9.09
N GLU A 161 -15.09 1.84 8.22
CA GLU A 161 -15.00 1.61 6.79
C GLU A 161 -14.15 0.38 6.46
N ARG A 162 -14.47 -0.21 5.31
CA ARG A 162 -13.73 -1.30 4.68
C ARG A 162 -13.23 -0.85 3.31
N PHE A 163 -12.52 -1.72 2.64
CA PHE A 163 -12.03 -1.51 1.27
C PHE A 163 -13.14 -1.04 0.30
N ASP A 164 -14.32 -1.66 0.36
CA ASP A 164 -15.46 -1.47 -0.53
C ASP A 164 -16.54 -0.55 0.04
N SER A 165 -16.22 0.27 1.02
CA SER A 165 -17.15 1.28 1.55
C SER A 165 -17.55 2.28 0.47
N GLY A 166 -18.80 2.73 0.47
CA GLY A 166 -19.34 3.72 -0.48
C GLY A 166 -18.53 5.02 -0.53
N ASN A 167 -17.86 5.36 0.56
CA ASN A 167 -16.97 6.52 0.67
C ASN A 167 -15.70 6.43 -0.20
N SER A 168 -15.40 5.29 -0.81
CA SER A 168 -14.26 5.18 -1.74
C SER A 168 -14.53 5.79 -3.12
N LEU A 169 -15.79 5.94 -3.55
CA LEU A 169 -16.13 6.64 -4.78
C LEU A 169 -15.96 8.14 -4.59
N LEU A 170 -15.15 8.76 -5.44
CA LEU A 170 -14.90 10.21 -5.44
C LEU A 170 -15.74 10.90 -6.53
N LYS A 171 -15.70 10.39 -7.77
CA LYS A 171 -16.43 10.97 -8.91
C LYS A 171 -16.72 9.93 -9.99
N GLU A 172 -17.80 10.17 -10.74
CA GLU A 172 -18.17 9.38 -11.91
C GLU A 172 -18.12 10.23 -13.18
N TYR A 173 -17.55 9.66 -14.25
CA TYR A 173 -17.46 10.21 -15.59
C TYR A 173 -18.21 9.35 -16.58
N ALA A 174 -18.53 9.89 -17.75
CA ALA A 174 -19.26 9.17 -18.79
C ALA A 174 -18.54 7.88 -19.26
N ASN A 175 -17.20 7.90 -19.26
CA ASN A 175 -16.38 6.77 -19.70
C ASN A 175 -15.02 6.74 -19.00
N PHE A 176 -14.27 5.68 -19.27
CA PHE A 176 -12.93 5.46 -18.69
C PHE A 176 -11.91 6.51 -19.12
N ASP A 177 -11.90 6.88 -20.40
CA ASP A 177 -10.88 7.80 -20.95
C ASP A 177 -11.05 9.20 -20.39
N ASP A 178 -12.28 9.67 -20.22
CA ASP A 178 -12.58 10.95 -19.56
C ASP A 178 -12.14 10.95 -18.11
N ALA A 179 -12.37 9.87 -17.38
CA ALA A 179 -11.93 9.73 -15.99
C ALA A 179 -10.40 9.77 -15.86
N VAL A 180 -9.69 8.99 -16.69
CA VAL A 180 -8.22 8.96 -16.73
C VAL A 180 -7.66 10.31 -17.10
N LYS A 181 -8.22 10.96 -18.13
CA LYS A 181 -7.81 12.29 -18.57
C LYS A 181 -7.97 13.34 -17.46
N ALA A 182 -9.11 13.32 -16.76
CA ALA A 182 -9.36 14.27 -15.68
C ALA A 182 -8.36 14.12 -14.53
N VAL A 183 -8.06 12.89 -14.10
CA VAL A 183 -7.05 12.61 -13.07
C VAL A 183 -5.67 13.11 -13.51
N ARG A 184 -5.25 12.80 -14.74
CA ARG A 184 -3.96 13.26 -15.29
C ARG A 184 -3.85 14.76 -15.32
N ASP A 185 -4.87 15.44 -15.86
CA ASP A 185 -4.89 16.89 -16.01
C ASP A 185 -4.83 17.60 -14.64
N ASN A 186 -5.57 17.09 -13.65
CA ASN A 186 -5.59 17.67 -12.30
C ASN A 186 -4.26 17.45 -11.56
N LEU A 187 -3.66 16.28 -11.68
CA LEU A 187 -2.32 16.01 -11.13
C LEU A 187 -1.25 16.88 -11.82
N ALA A 188 -1.35 17.09 -13.14
CA ALA A 188 -0.44 17.97 -13.86
C ALA A 188 -0.59 19.45 -13.46
N LYS A 189 -1.80 19.89 -13.10
CA LYS A 189 -2.07 21.23 -12.57
C LYS A 189 -1.65 21.41 -11.11
N GLY A 190 -1.33 20.34 -10.40
CA GLY A 190 -0.96 20.39 -8.98
C GLY A 190 -2.11 20.83 -8.06
N VAL A 191 -3.36 20.44 -8.38
CA VAL A 191 -4.54 20.83 -7.61
C VAL A 191 -4.38 20.46 -6.13
N LYS A 192 -4.76 21.35 -5.20
CA LYS A 192 -4.60 21.13 -3.74
C LYS A 192 -3.19 20.66 -3.36
N ALA A 193 -2.16 21.19 -4.02
CA ALA A 193 -0.75 20.83 -3.81
C ALA A 193 -0.45 19.31 -4.00
N THR A 194 -1.19 18.63 -4.87
CA THR A 194 -0.91 17.24 -5.24
C THR A 194 -0.03 17.15 -6.48
N SER A 195 0.65 16.02 -6.65
CA SER A 195 1.40 15.71 -7.87
C SER A 195 1.42 14.21 -8.14
N LYS A 196 1.65 13.85 -9.41
CA LYS A 196 1.74 12.46 -9.83
C LYS A 196 3.10 11.88 -9.44
N VAL A 197 3.10 10.72 -8.79
CA VAL A 197 4.30 9.91 -8.52
C VAL A 197 4.48 8.86 -9.62
N TYR A 198 3.41 8.15 -9.94
CA TYR A 198 3.39 7.14 -11.00
C TYR A 198 1.98 6.99 -11.58
N GLU A 199 1.88 6.29 -12.70
CA GLU A 199 0.61 5.82 -13.22
C GLU A 199 0.77 4.46 -13.89
N VAL A 200 -0.25 3.61 -13.76
CA VAL A 200 -0.43 2.38 -14.53
C VAL A 200 -1.83 2.41 -15.12
N VAL A 201 -1.92 2.35 -16.45
CA VAL A 201 -3.19 2.37 -17.18
C VAL A 201 -3.32 1.09 -18.01
N VAL A 202 -4.46 0.42 -17.88
CA VAL A 202 -4.79 -0.84 -18.56
C VAL A 202 -6.09 -0.64 -19.33
N PRO A 203 -6.03 -0.01 -20.52
CA PRO A 203 -7.21 0.44 -21.26
C PRO A 203 -8.16 -0.71 -21.64
N GLU A 204 -7.60 -1.87 -22.01
CA GLU A 204 -8.35 -3.06 -22.39
C GLU A 204 -9.17 -3.65 -21.25
N ARG A 205 -8.84 -3.31 -20.00
CA ARG A 205 -9.57 -3.69 -18.78
C ARG A 205 -10.36 -2.53 -18.18
N LYS A 206 -10.22 -1.33 -18.74
CA LYS A 206 -10.81 -0.07 -18.23
C LYS A 206 -10.49 0.16 -16.76
N ILE A 207 -9.23 -0.07 -16.38
CA ILE A 207 -8.71 0.17 -15.04
C ILE A 207 -7.42 0.99 -15.09
N ALA A 208 -7.22 1.85 -14.10
CA ALA A 208 -5.97 2.60 -13.92
C ALA A 208 -5.70 2.85 -12.44
N VAL A 209 -4.44 3.04 -12.07
CA VAL A 209 -4.02 3.48 -10.73
C VAL A 209 -2.95 4.56 -10.85
N PHE A 210 -3.07 5.58 -10.01
CA PHE A 210 -2.17 6.72 -9.93
C PHE A 210 -1.66 6.86 -8.50
N GLY A 211 -0.35 6.95 -8.32
CA GLY A 211 0.25 7.36 -7.05
C GLY A 211 0.22 8.87 -6.92
N VAL A 212 -0.31 9.36 -5.83
CA VAL A 212 -0.53 10.79 -5.57
C VAL A 212 0.33 11.24 -4.40
N ALA A 213 1.26 12.15 -4.65
CA ALA A 213 1.95 12.90 -3.62
C ALA A 213 1.03 14.01 -3.09
N MET A 214 0.84 14.08 -1.79
CA MET A 214 0.04 15.10 -1.12
C MET A 214 0.97 16.08 -0.38
N ASN A 215 1.33 17.16 -1.07
CA ASN A 215 2.39 18.09 -0.68
C ASN A 215 1.88 19.33 0.08
N ASP A 216 0.62 19.33 0.51
CA ASP A 216 0.07 20.43 1.29
C ASP A 216 0.92 20.66 2.54
N PRO A 217 1.39 21.91 2.80
CA PRO A 217 2.31 22.17 3.91
C PRO A 217 1.67 22.02 5.29
N GLU A 218 0.35 22.11 5.37
CA GLU A 218 -0.40 22.10 6.64
C GLU A 218 -1.04 20.73 6.92
N TYR A 219 -1.54 20.05 5.86
CA TYR A 219 -2.31 18.81 5.99
C TYR A 219 -1.80 17.66 5.11
N GLY A 220 -0.68 17.87 4.41
CA GLY A 220 -0.08 16.83 3.55
C GLY A 220 0.60 15.72 4.33
N GLU A 221 1.24 14.81 3.60
CA GLU A 221 1.85 13.59 4.12
C GLU A 221 2.83 13.85 5.26
N GLY A 222 3.66 14.89 5.14
CA GLY A 222 4.64 15.24 6.18
C GLY A 222 4.00 15.58 7.52
N TRP A 223 2.82 16.20 7.51
CA TRP A 223 2.14 16.58 8.75
C TRP A 223 1.65 15.36 9.54
N TRP A 224 0.91 14.45 8.91
CA TRP A 224 0.30 13.34 9.65
C TRP A 224 1.27 12.18 9.88
N VAL A 225 2.17 11.88 8.93
CA VAL A 225 3.16 10.80 9.10
C VAL A 225 4.11 11.09 10.28
N ASN A 226 4.58 12.33 10.43
CA ASN A 226 5.42 12.70 11.58
C ASN A 226 4.73 12.52 12.93
N LYS A 227 3.40 12.55 12.99
CA LYS A 227 2.64 12.37 14.24
C LYS A 227 2.41 10.91 14.61
N ILE A 228 2.31 10.02 13.63
CA ILE A 228 1.96 8.61 13.87
C ILE A 228 3.13 7.64 13.69
N GLY A 229 4.25 8.11 13.18
CA GLY A 229 5.46 7.33 13.01
C GLY A 229 5.93 7.25 11.56
N ALA A 230 7.13 7.79 11.33
CA ALA A 230 7.77 7.86 10.03
C ALA A 230 8.53 6.56 9.64
N ASP A 231 8.43 5.50 10.43
CA ASP A 231 9.13 4.23 10.15
C ASP A 231 8.44 3.40 9.07
N HIS A 232 7.14 3.63 8.85
CA HIS A 232 6.35 2.97 7.81
C HIS A 232 6.56 3.65 6.44
N VAL A 233 7.82 3.79 5.99
CA VAL A 233 8.17 4.54 4.77
C VAL A 233 7.44 3.99 3.54
N ALA A 234 7.30 2.67 3.44
CA ALA A 234 6.60 2.00 2.35
C ALA A 234 5.05 2.14 2.42
N ALA A 235 4.51 2.97 3.33
CA ALA A 235 3.08 3.29 3.36
C ALA A 235 2.66 4.29 2.29
N LEU A 236 3.59 5.08 1.77
CA LEU A 236 3.37 6.14 0.79
C LEU A 236 3.85 5.73 -0.60
N PRO A 237 3.41 6.40 -1.66
CA PRO A 237 2.28 7.34 -1.72
C PRO A 237 0.93 6.64 -1.59
N TRP A 238 -0.14 7.43 -1.48
CA TRP A 238 -1.51 6.92 -1.61
C TRP A 238 -1.97 6.89 -3.06
N GLU A 239 -3.10 6.22 -3.30
CA GLU A 239 -3.57 5.93 -4.64
C GLU A 239 -4.95 6.53 -4.91
N VAL A 240 -5.10 7.07 -6.14
CA VAL A 240 -6.38 7.22 -6.83
C VAL A 240 -6.45 6.15 -7.91
N PHE A 241 -7.57 5.47 -8.05
CA PHE A 241 -7.75 4.44 -9.07
C PHE A 241 -9.05 4.62 -9.84
N VAL A 242 -9.03 4.21 -11.09
CA VAL A 242 -10.17 4.31 -12.00
C VAL A 242 -10.65 2.91 -12.36
N VAL A 243 -11.95 2.69 -12.28
CA VAL A 243 -12.62 1.47 -12.71
C VAL A 243 -13.78 1.87 -13.61
N ASN A 244 -13.69 1.54 -14.89
CA ASN A 244 -14.58 2.07 -15.93
C ASN A 244 -14.55 3.61 -15.93
N GLY A 245 -15.66 4.29 -15.73
CA GLY A 245 -15.72 5.76 -15.59
C GLY A 245 -15.67 6.27 -14.16
N LYS A 246 -15.43 5.40 -13.17
CA LYS A 246 -15.50 5.76 -11.74
C LYS A 246 -14.11 5.97 -11.16
N VAL A 247 -13.90 7.13 -10.55
CA VAL A 247 -12.66 7.49 -9.84
C VAL A 247 -12.85 7.20 -8.36
N HIS A 248 -11.93 6.45 -7.79
CA HIS A 248 -11.97 6.00 -6.41
C HIS A 248 -10.65 6.32 -5.68
N ALA A 249 -10.74 6.43 -4.36
CA ALA A 249 -9.60 6.27 -3.45
C ALA A 249 -10.03 5.44 -2.24
N LEU A 250 -9.11 4.71 -1.63
CA LEU A 250 -9.42 4.03 -0.38
C LEU A 250 -9.67 5.09 0.71
N TYR A 251 -10.73 4.89 1.50
CA TYR A 251 -11.09 5.86 2.52
C TYR A 251 -9.97 6.04 3.55
N GLY A 252 -9.73 7.30 3.96
CA GLY A 252 -8.56 7.66 4.76
C GLY A 252 -8.38 6.83 6.02
N ARG A 253 -9.43 6.62 6.82
CA ARG A 253 -9.34 5.80 8.05
C ARG A 253 -8.99 4.34 7.75
N TYR A 254 -9.58 3.74 6.72
CA TYR A 254 -9.25 2.38 6.30
C TYR A 254 -7.78 2.27 5.86
N ARG A 255 -7.35 3.17 4.98
CA ARG A 255 -6.00 3.14 4.40
C ARG A 255 -4.91 3.40 5.45
N THR A 256 -5.16 4.33 6.39
CA THR A 256 -4.27 4.59 7.52
C THR A 256 -4.19 3.39 8.46
N ALA A 257 -5.34 2.85 8.88
CA ALA A 257 -5.35 1.71 9.80
C ALA A 257 -4.70 0.46 9.20
N LEU A 258 -4.86 0.23 7.89
CA LEU A 258 -4.19 -0.87 7.20
C LEU A 258 -2.66 -0.66 7.15
N ALA A 259 -2.19 0.58 7.02
CA ALA A 259 -0.77 0.90 6.97
C ALA A 259 -0.10 1.03 8.34
N TRP A 260 -0.87 1.35 9.38
CA TRP A 260 -0.45 1.45 10.78
C TRP A 260 -1.41 0.67 11.70
N PRO A 261 -1.46 -0.67 11.61
CA PRO A 261 -2.41 -1.46 12.41
C PRO A 261 -2.16 -1.39 13.92
N SER A 262 -0.96 -1.00 14.34
CA SER A 262 -0.61 -0.75 15.74
C SER A 262 -0.95 0.67 16.22
N LEU A 263 -1.58 1.51 15.37
CA LEU A 263 -1.92 2.89 15.71
C LEU A 263 -2.88 2.95 16.91
N GLY A 264 -2.42 3.53 18.00
CA GLY A 264 -3.24 3.71 19.18
C GLY A 264 -4.27 4.84 19.05
N MET A 265 -5.34 4.79 19.83
CA MET A 265 -6.41 5.80 19.80
C MET A 265 -5.87 7.22 20.04
N GLY A 266 -4.90 7.41 20.94
CA GLY A 266 -4.30 8.71 21.21
C GLY A 266 -3.57 9.29 19.99
N GLN A 267 -2.82 8.45 19.26
CA GLN A 267 -2.15 8.86 18.03
C GLN A 267 -3.18 9.18 16.93
N PHE A 268 -4.22 8.35 16.79
CA PHE A 268 -5.31 8.59 15.86
C PHE A 268 -6.01 9.92 16.11
N MET A 269 -6.29 10.25 17.37
CA MET A 269 -6.90 11.55 17.75
C MET A 269 -6.00 12.73 17.35
N GLY A 270 -4.67 12.57 17.39
CA GLY A 270 -3.70 13.58 16.95
C GLY A 270 -3.75 13.88 15.44
N ILE A 271 -4.35 12.99 14.65
CA ILE A 271 -4.53 13.12 13.20
C ILE A 271 -6.01 13.01 12.79
N SER A 272 -6.94 13.26 13.70
CA SER A 272 -8.38 13.01 13.47
C SER A 272 -8.96 13.70 12.24
N ILE A 273 -8.41 14.83 11.81
CA ILE A 273 -8.82 15.54 10.60
C ILE A 273 -8.14 15.02 9.31
N HIS A 274 -7.10 14.18 9.44
CA HIS A 274 -6.35 13.65 8.30
C HIS A 274 -7.25 12.94 7.27
N PRO A 275 -8.17 12.05 7.63
CA PRO A 275 -9.02 11.38 6.65
C PRO A 275 -9.81 12.34 5.76
N ASP A 276 -10.33 13.42 6.35
CA ASP A 276 -11.14 14.40 5.63
C ASP A 276 -10.26 15.31 4.73
N ARG A 277 -9.12 15.77 5.25
CA ARG A 277 -8.17 16.59 4.47
C ARG A 277 -7.55 15.80 3.31
N THR A 278 -7.20 14.55 3.54
CA THR A 278 -6.75 13.66 2.47
C THR A 278 -7.84 13.46 1.43
N ARG A 279 -9.08 13.25 1.86
CA ARG A 279 -10.22 13.13 0.95
C ARG A 279 -10.40 14.36 0.07
N GLU A 280 -10.36 15.56 0.64
CA GLU A 280 -10.46 16.83 -0.11
C GLU A 280 -9.38 16.93 -1.21
N MET A 281 -8.13 16.53 -0.90
CA MET A 281 -7.05 16.52 -1.89
C MET A 281 -7.31 15.51 -3.01
N LEU A 282 -7.74 14.29 -2.67
CA LEU A 282 -8.01 13.25 -3.66
C LEU A 282 -9.29 13.51 -4.47
N GLU A 283 -10.31 14.16 -3.89
CA GLU A 283 -11.50 14.65 -4.59
C GLU A 283 -11.13 15.72 -5.63
N ALA A 284 -10.24 16.65 -5.28
CA ALA A 284 -9.74 17.62 -6.25
C ALA A 284 -8.99 16.93 -7.40
N VAL A 285 -8.18 15.91 -7.14
CA VAL A 285 -7.54 15.07 -8.16
C VAL A 285 -8.59 14.38 -9.02
N ALA A 286 -9.66 13.88 -8.44
CA ALA A 286 -10.79 13.29 -9.17
C ALA A 286 -11.63 14.34 -9.92
N GLY A 287 -11.39 15.66 -9.73
CA GLY A 287 -12.12 16.75 -10.38
C GLY A 287 -13.44 17.12 -9.69
N VAL A 288 -13.59 16.82 -8.41
CA VAL A 288 -14.65 17.39 -7.56
C VAL A 288 -14.24 18.82 -7.22
N GLN A 289 -15.17 19.78 -7.42
CA GLN A 289 -14.97 21.20 -7.13
C GLN A 289 -15.36 21.53 -5.69
#